data_7ea3e70bde19789911dc0f19cb5d8603
#
_entry.id   7ea3e70bde19789911dc0f19cb5d8603
#
_cell.length_a   1.000
_cell.length_b   1.000
_cell.length_c   1.000
_cell.angle_alpha   90.00
_cell.angle_beta   90.00
_cell.angle_gamma   90.00
#
_symmetry.space_group_name_H-M   'P 1'
#
loop_
_entity.id
_entity.type
_entity.pdbx_description
1 polymer ?
#
loop_
_entity_poly.entity_id
_entity_poly.type
_entity_poly.pdbx_seq_one_letter_code
_entity_poly.pdbx_strand_id
1 'polypeptide(L)'
;FTQNCSASNETCTNNPQADRVEVLKKYADYQWEKDPDFYVIFEHLGTNQEETEWVNYRLNEGKGIMLWSKLNGNYNEATMGYHDGGKSNFSWISYLNRGWTVPANIAYMESHDEERLMFKNVSFGNSSGSYNVKDLATALKRNEMAGAFYFTVPGPKMIWQFGELGYDVSINDPCRVCNKPIKWEYFNEPNRKALYDAWTKMLKLKDQLSIFETDDFTLDVAATTGLKKIQLRDKSQNPDVEYITILGNFGVTTQSITPNFQKTGTWYDLMTDASINVSNVSAPISLAPGEYKIYGSSQVTLSSDIFVNEQFSTLFPNPSTGYFRVGNEVDKVEIYDVLGRKVKHFEGDFNADHRFDTSELKPALYWLKIYKDQASESRQLIIQ
;
A
#
# COMPACT_ATOMS: atom_id res chain seq x y z
N PHE A 1 -1.72 14.55 -23.56
CA PHE A 1 -1.66 15.62 -24.55
C PHE A 1 -0.52 15.36 -25.55
N THR A 2 -0.66 15.82 -26.79
CA THR A 2 0.34 15.74 -27.85
C THR A 2 -0.06 16.74 -28.95
N GLN A 3 0.92 17.29 -29.67
CA GLN A 3 0.67 18.16 -30.80
C GLN A 3 0.42 17.38 -32.09
N ASN A 4 0.71 16.08 -32.11
CA ASN A 4 0.66 15.22 -33.30
C ASN A 4 -0.74 14.63 -33.57
N CYS A 5 -1.66 14.72 -32.60
CA CYS A 5 -2.98 14.12 -32.71
C CYS A 5 -4.08 15.14 -32.33
N SER A 6 -5.24 15.01 -32.95
CA SER A 6 -6.43 15.70 -32.46
C SER A 6 -6.88 15.06 -31.16
N ALA A 7 -7.39 15.85 -30.21
CA ALA A 7 -7.84 15.39 -28.90
C ALA A 7 -8.95 14.32 -28.97
N SER A 8 -9.72 14.30 -30.05
CA SER A 8 -10.79 13.31 -30.31
C SER A 8 -10.31 12.01 -30.95
N ASN A 9 -9.04 11.92 -31.33
CA ASN A 9 -8.47 10.72 -31.95
C ASN A 9 -7.76 9.86 -30.90
N GLU A 10 -8.51 9.09 -30.14
CA GLU A 10 -7.99 8.22 -29.09
C GLU A 10 -6.96 7.21 -29.60
N THR A 11 -7.15 6.67 -30.80
CA THR A 11 -6.18 5.74 -31.39
C THR A 11 -4.82 6.41 -31.59
N CYS A 12 -4.79 7.63 -32.09
CA CYS A 12 -3.56 8.39 -32.23
C CYS A 12 -2.97 8.78 -30.87
N THR A 13 -3.79 9.32 -29.96
CA THR A 13 -3.31 9.80 -28.66
C THR A 13 -2.83 8.67 -27.74
N ASN A 14 -3.33 7.45 -27.92
CA ASN A 14 -2.89 6.27 -27.16
C ASN A 14 -1.63 5.62 -27.75
N ASN A 15 -1.19 6.00 -28.94
CA ASN A 15 0.11 5.57 -29.47
C ASN A 15 1.26 6.38 -28.84
N PRO A 16 2.50 5.87 -28.84
CA PRO A 16 3.66 6.60 -28.35
C PRO A 16 3.83 7.96 -29.05
N GLN A 17 4.05 9.01 -28.22
CA GLN A 17 4.20 10.39 -28.69
C GLN A 17 5.49 11.00 -28.11
N ALA A 18 6.50 11.18 -28.95
CA ALA A 18 7.80 11.70 -28.52
C ALA A 18 7.72 13.12 -27.91
N ASP A 19 6.84 13.97 -28.43
CA ASP A 19 6.63 15.32 -27.90
C ASP A 19 6.07 15.31 -26.47
N ARG A 20 5.14 14.42 -26.18
CA ARG A 20 4.61 14.19 -24.83
C ARG A 20 5.70 13.69 -23.89
N VAL A 21 6.47 12.71 -24.33
CA VAL A 21 7.58 12.14 -23.55
C VAL A 21 8.56 13.24 -23.16
N GLU A 22 9.00 14.05 -24.09
CA GLU A 22 9.96 15.12 -23.84
C GLU A 22 9.43 16.26 -22.96
N VAL A 23 8.15 16.61 -23.08
CA VAL A 23 7.54 17.63 -22.22
C VAL A 23 7.48 17.15 -20.76
N LEU A 24 7.10 15.89 -20.53
CA LEU A 24 7.00 15.35 -19.17
C LEU A 24 8.38 15.12 -18.54
N LYS A 25 9.41 14.77 -19.31
CA LYS A 25 10.81 14.79 -18.83
C LYS A 25 11.22 16.17 -18.32
N LYS A 26 10.85 17.26 -19.02
CA LYS A 26 11.14 18.64 -18.55
C LYS A 26 10.42 18.98 -17.25
N TYR A 27 9.20 18.44 -17.01
CA TYR A 27 8.52 18.62 -15.72
C TYR A 27 9.29 17.91 -14.59
N ALA A 28 9.77 16.70 -14.84
CA ALA A 28 10.59 15.97 -13.88
C ALA A 28 11.91 16.71 -13.60
N ASP A 29 12.62 17.18 -14.65
CA ASP A 29 13.86 17.95 -14.48
C ASP A 29 13.66 19.21 -13.66
N TYR A 30 12.59 19.96 -13.93
CA TYR A 30 12.27 21.17 -13.15
C TYR A 30 11.99 20.85 -11.69
N GLN A 31 11.28 19.75 -11.42
CA GLN A 31 11.03 19.32 -10.05
C GLN A 31 12.33 18.94 -9.33
N TRP A 32 13.21 18.17 -9.98
CA TRP A 32 14.50 17.75 -9.41
C TRP A 32 15.52 18.91 -9.31
N GLU A 33 15.35 19.97 -10.07
CA GLU A 33 16.12 21.23 -9.87
C GLU A 33 15.77 21.90 -8.54
N LYS A 34 14.51 21.81 -8.10
CA LYS A 34 14.03 22.40 -6.85
C LYS A 34 14.26 21.51 -5.64
N ASP A 35 14.04 20.23 -5.80
CA ASP A 35 14.23 19.19 -4.79
C ASP A 35 14.79 17.92 -5.45
N PRO A 36 16.11 17.67 -5.33
CA PRO A 36 16.76 16.54 -5.99
C PRO A 36 16.22 15.17 -5.57
N ASP A 37 15.64 15.06 -4.38
CA ASP A 37 15.13 13.78 -3.82
C ASP A 37 13.63 13.60 -3.97
N PHE A 38 12.97 14.53 -4.68
CA PHE A 38 11.52 14.48 -4.86
C PHE A 38 11.09 13.31 -5.76
N TYR A 39 10.11 12.53 -5.30
CA TYR A 39 9.49 11.48 -6.08
C TYR A 39 8.60 12.08 -7.18
N VAL A 40 8.95 11.85 -8.44
CA VAL A 40 8.13 12.22 -9.59
C VAL A 40 7.28 11.02 -10.00
N ILE A 41 5.97 11.18 -9.96
CA ILE A 41 5.00 10.11 -10.26
C ILE A 41 4.00 10.65 -11.27
N PHE A 42 3.83 9.96 -12.41
CA PHE A 42 2.84 10.33 -13.40
C PHE A 42 1.64 9.40 -13.38
N GLU A 43 0.45 9.99 -13.41
CA GLU A 43 -0.75 9.29 -13.81
C GLU A 43 -0.80 9.25 -15.34
N HIS A 44 -0.26 8.18 -15.88
CA HIS A 44 -0.25 7.89 -17.31
C HIS A 44 -0.74 6.45 -17.50
N LEU A 45 -1.77 6.28 -18.31
CA LEU A 45 -2.44 5.00 -18.53
C LEU A 45 -2.39 4.65 -20.03
N GLY A 46 -1.31 4.99 -20.69
CA GLY A 46 -1.07 4.76 -22.10
C GLY A 46 -0.20 3.54 -22.38
N THR A 47 0.74 3.67 -23.31
CA THR A 47 1.58 2.56 -23.73
C THR A 47 2.76 2.32 -22.79
N ASN A 48 3.05 1.04 -22.53
CA ASN A 48 4.23 0.65 -21.77
C ASN A 48 5.56 1.14 -22.40
N GLN A 49 5.56 1.41 -23.69
CA GLN A 49 6.73 1.95 -24.39
C GLN A 49 7.11 3.33 -23.85
N GLU A 50 6.17 4.29 -23.79
CA GLU A 50 6.42 5.62 -23.23
C GLU A 50 6.78 5.54 -21.75
N GLU A 51 6.05 4.72 -21.00
CA GLU A 51 6.29 4.55 -19.56
C GLU A 51 7.69 4.00 -19.28
N THR A 52 8.19 3.09 -20.14
CA THR A 52 9.56 2.57 -20.05
C THR A 52 10.61 3.67 -20.30
N GLU A 53 10.34 4.62 -21.20
CA GLU A 53 11.24 5.75 -21.43
C GLU A 53 11.35 6.65 -20.20
N TRP A 54 10.22 6.92 -19.50
CA TRP A 54 10.23 7.72 -18.29
C TRP A 54 10.87 6.98 -17.11
N VAL A 55 10.61 5.69 -16.94
CA VAL A 55 11.23 4.88 -15.89
C VAL A 55 12.76 4.89 -16.02
N ASN A 56 13.27 4.79 -17.25
CA ASN A 56 14.70 4.80 -17.49
C ASN A 56 15.32 6.20 -17.54
N TYR A 57 14.49 7.26 -17.48
CA TYR A 57 14.99 8.63 -17.63
C TYR A 57 15.83 9.03 -16.41
N ARG A 58 17.13 9.31 -16.63
CA ARG A 58 18.12 9.66 -15.62
C ARG A 58 18.24 8.61 -14.48
N LEU A 59 17.90 7.36 -14.76
CA LEU A 59 17.96 6.28 -13.76
C LEU A 59 19.39 6.03 -13.26
N ASN A 60 20.39 6.20 -14.11
CA ASN A 60 21.81 6.13 -13.76
C ASN A 60 22.30 7.27 -12.84
N GLU A 61 21.50 8.30 -12.67
CA GLU A 61 21.73 9.41 -11.73
C GLU A 61 20.94 9.21 -10.42
N GLY A 62 20.35 8.04 -10.19
CA GLY A 62 19.50 7.76 -9.05
C GLY A 62 18.11 8.40 -9.13
N LYS A 63 17.70 8.83 -10.34
CA LYS A 63 16.36 9.38 -10.61
C LYS A 63 15.43 8.28 -11.12
N GLY A 64 14.63 8.54 -12.09
CA GLY A 64 13.59 7.69 -12.64
C GLY A 64 12.21 8.23 -12.28
N ILE A 65 11.29 8.11 -13.21
CA ILE A 65 9.91 8.56 -13.03
C ILE A 65 9.06 7.34 -12.73
N MET A 66 8.27 7.39 -11.67
CA MET A 66 7.32 6.34 -11.33
C MET A 66 5.99 6.58 -12.03
N LEU A 67 5.28 5.50 -12.32
CA LEU A 67 4.02 5.51 -13.06
C LEU A 67 2.91 4.84 -12.26
N TRP A 68 1.71 5.39 -12.32
CA TRP A 68 0.53 4.69 -11.84
C TRP A 68 0.28 3.43 -12.66
N SER A 69 -0.07 2.35 -11.97
CA SER A 69 -0.37 1.05 -12.59
C SER A 69 -1.78 0.62 -12.21
N LYS A 70 -2.71 0.83 -13.12
CA LYS A 70 -4.13 0.53 -12.94
C LYS A 70 -4.38 -0.98 -12.98
N LEU A 71 -4.82 -1.53 -11.84
CA LEU A 71 -5.16 -2.94 -11.70
C LEU A 71 -6.60 -3.14 -11.15
N ASN A 72 -7.34 -2.07 -11.02
CA ASN A 72 -8.69 -2.07 -10.47
C ASN A 72 -9.59 -3.14 -11.11
N GLY A 73 -9.70 -3.16 -12.44
CA GLY A 73 -10.55 -4.12 -13.16
C GLY A 73 -10.16 -5.57 -12.84
N ASN A 74 -8.88 -5.89 -12.83
CA ASN A 74 -8.38 -7.25 -12.58
C ASN A 74 -8.64 -7.69 -11.12
N TYR A 75 -8.42 -6.81 -10.14
CA TYR A 75 -8.71 -7.11 -8.75
C TYR A 75 -10.21 -7.16 -8.47
N ASN A 76 -11.04 -6.31 -9.09
CA ASN A 76 -12.49 -6.40 -9.01
C ASN A 76 -12.98 -7.79 -9.47
N GLU A 77 -12.56 -8.24 -10.66
CA GLU A 77 -12.94 -9.55 -11.18
C GLU A 77 -12.43 -10.69 -10.29
N ALA A 78 -11.20 -10.60 -9.80
CA ALA A 78 -10.63 -11.60 -8.89
C ALA A 78 -11.41 -11.65 -7.58
N THR A 79 -11.68 -10.52 -6.94
CA THR A 79 -12.39 -10.48 -5.65
C THR A 79 -13.86 -10.84 -5.80
N MET A 80 -14.52 -10.51 -6.90
CA MET A 80 -15.88 -10.97 -7.20
C MET A 80 -15.95 -12.48 -7.48
N GLY A 81 -14.85 -13.14 -7.86
CA GLY A 81 -14.83 -14.58 -8.17
C GLY A 81 -15.10 -14.91 -9.65
N TYR A 82 -14.71 -14.02 -10.58
CA TYR A 82 -14.84 -14.21 -12.01
C TYR A 82 -13.47 -14.26 -12.68
N HIS A 83 -13.16 -15.35 -13.40
CA HIS A 83 -11.82 -15.63 -13.90
C HIS A 83 -11.73 -15.96 -15.40
N ASP A 84 -12.87 -16.20 -16.05
CA ASP A 84 -12.96 -16.54 -17.47
C ASP A 84 -12.32 -15.46 -18.35
N GLY A 85 -11.69 -15.88 -19.44
CA GLY A 85 -11.03 -14.98 -20.38
C GLY A 85 -9.81 -14.23 -19.79
N GLY A 86 -9.30 -14.64 -18.61
CA GLY A 86 -8.14 -14.03 -17.99
C GLY A 86 -8.41 -12.67 -17.35
N LYS A 87 -9.67 -12.26 -17.18
CA LYS A 87 -10.04 -10.92 -16.66
C LYS A 87 -9.54 -10.65 -15.24
N SER A 88 -9.32 -11.70 -14.44
CA SER A 88 -8.71 -11.60 -13.10
C SER A 88 -7.20 -11.72 -13.08
N ASN A 89 -6.53 -11.61 -14.22
CA ASN A 89 -5.08 -11.66 -14.31
C ASN A 89 -4.47 -10.30 -13.95
N PHE A 90 -3.93 -10.18 -12.76
CA PHE A 90 -3.25 -8.97 -12.29
C PHE A 90 -1.70 -9.06 -12.34
N SER A 91 -1.16 -9.92 -13.21
CA SER A 91 0.31 -10.09 -13.35
C SER A 91 1.03 -8.79 -13.72
N TRP A 92 0.32 -7.81 -14.26
CA TRP A 92 0.84 -6.48 -14.61
C TRP A 92 1.24 -5.62 -13.38
N ILE A 93 0.95 -6.11 -12.16
CA ILE A 93 1.47 -5.55 -10.92
C ILE A 93 3.00 -5.67 -10.81
N SER A 94 3.60 -6.64 -11.49
CA SER A 94 5.05 -6.86 -11.50
C SER A 94 5.73 -5.90 -12.46
N TYR A 95 6.68 -5.12 -11.95
CA TYR A 95 7.54 -4.28 -12.80
C TYR A 95 8.39 -5.12 -13.76
N LEU A 96 8.75 -6.36 -13.37
CA LEU A 96 9.48 -7.30 -14.25
C LEU A 96 8.63 -7.70 -15.47
N ASN A 97 7.31 -7.91 -15.30
CA ASN A 97 6.41 -8.21 -16.41
C ASN A 97 6.23 -7.02 -17.37
N ARG A 98 6.56 -5.80 -16.91
CA ARG A 98 6.61 -4.60 -17.74
C ARG A 98 7.94 -4.44 -18.48
N GLY A 99 8.92 -5.30 -18.20
CA GLY A 99 10.28 -5.23 -18.74
C GLY A 99 11.14 -4.15 -18.06
N TRP A 100 10.79 -3.71 -16.86
CA TRP A 100 11.55 -2.72 -16.12
C TRP A 100 12.57 -3.39 -15.18
N THR A 101 13.66 -2.67 -14.91
CA THR A 101 14.73 -3.14 -14.00
C THR A 101 14.58 -2.62 -12.58
N VAL A 102 13.64 -1.70 -12.35
CA VAL A 102 13.37 -1.08 -11.06
C VAL A 102 11.87 -1.06 -10.78
N PRO A 103 11.45 -1.11 -9.52
CA PRO A 103 10.04 -1.15 -9.13
C PRO A 103 9.36 0.22 -9.22
N ALA A 104 9.26 0.77 -10.42
CA ALA A 104 8.74 2.12 -10.67
C ALA A 104 7.23 2.20 -10.88
N ASN A 105 6.48 1.10 -10.74
CA ASN A 105 5.03 1.10 -10.87
C ASN A 105 4.32 1.26 -9.52
N ILE A 106 3.64 2.39 -9.34
CA ILE A 106 2.73 2.59 -8.20
C ILE A 106 1.44 1.85 -8.52
N ALA A 107 1.39 0.57 -8.12
CA ALA A 107 0.21 -0.25 -8.37
C ALA A 107 -0.96 0.15 -7.47
N TYR A 108 -2.19 0.07 -7.99
CA TYR A 108 -3.39 0.33 -7.20
C TYR A 108 -4.57 -0.57 -7.57
N MET A 109 -5.35 -0.94 -6.55
CA MET A 109 -6.61 -1.65 -6.69
C MET A 109 -7.81 -0.69 -6.79
N GLU A 110 -7.68 0.50 -6.21
CA GLU A 110 -8.71 1.54 -6.16
C GLU A 110 -8.06 2.92 -6.29
N SER A 111 -8.77 3.85 -6.91
CA SER A 111 -8.38 5.26 -7.00
C SER A 111 -9.60 6.19 -6.98
N HIS A 112 -9.40 7.47 -7.26
CA HIS A 112 -10.48 8.45 -7.39
C HIS A 112 -11.38 8.19 -8.61
N ASP A 113 -10.90 7.47 -9.61
CA ASP A 113 -11.59 7.26 -10.90
C ASP A 113 -12.25 5.88 -11.05
N GLU A 114 -11.90 4.91 -10.21
CA GLU A 114 -12.40 3.54 -10.32
C GLU A 114 -13.41 3.16 -9.24
N GLU A 115 -14.24 2.16 -9.59
CA GLU A 115 -15.22 1.60 -8.65
C GLU A 115 -14.53 0.82 -7.52
N ARG A 116 -15.10 0.87 -6.33
CA ARG A 116 -14.58 0.22 -5.12
C ARG A 116 -14.71 -1.29 -5.19
N LEU A 117 -13.67 -2.00 -4.72
CA LEU A 117 -13.69 -3.47 -4.63
C LEU A 117 -14.89 -3.97 -3.83
N MET A 118 -15.15 -3.37 -2.65
CA MET A 118 -16.27 -3.78 -1.81
C MET A 118 -17.61 -3.52 -2.48
N PHE A 119 -17.82 -2.35 -3.10
CA PHE A 119 -19.04 -2.08 -3.85
C PHE A 119 -19.29 -3.14 -4.94
N LYS A 120 -18.24 -3.49 -5.69
CA LYS A 120 -18.32 -4.53 -6.73
C LYS A 120 -18.63 -5.89 -6.13
N ASN A 121 -17.97 -6.26 -5.04
CA ASN A 121 -18.18 -7.55 -4.37
C ASN A 121 -19.62 -7.70 -3.87
N VAL A 122 -20.14 -6.74 -3.11
CA VAL A 122 -21.49 -6.83 -2.53
C VAL A 122 -22.62 -6.68 -3.57
N SER A 123 -22.34 -5.97 -4.68
CA SER A 123 -23.34 -5.77 -5.74
C SER A 123 -23.36 -6.89 -6.77
N PHE A 124 -22.19 -7.39 -7.18
CA PHE A 124 -22.03 -8.26 -8.35
C PHE A 124 -21.25 -9.55 -8.06
N GLY A 125 -20.88 -9.80 -6.81
CA GLY A 125 -20.08 -10.97 -6.43
C GLY A 125 -20.73 -12.29 -6.83
N ASN A 126 -19.89 -13.27 -7.16
CA ASN A 126 -20.27 -14.62 -7.54
C ASN A 126 -20.64 -15.46 -6.30
N SER A 127 -21.27 -16.61 -6.52
CA SER A 127 -21.65 -17.52 -5.44
C SER A 127 -21.62 -18.99 -5.89
N SER A 128 -21.50 -19.91 -4.92
CA SER A 128 -21.66 -21.34 -5.13
C SER A 128 -22.09 -22.00 -3.82
N GLY A 129 -23.23 -22.72 -3.86
CA GLY A 129 -23.82 -23.30 -2.66
C GLY A 129 -24.11 -22.23 -1.60
N SER A 130 -23.58 -22.40 -0.41
CA SER A 130 -23.71 -21.44 0.70
C SER A 130 -22.66 -20.34 0.68
N TYR A 131 -21.63 -20.41 -0.15
CA TYR A 131 -20.63 -19.37 -0.27
C TYR A 131 -21.11 -18.26 -1.20
N ASN A 132 -21.24 -17.05 -0.68
CA ASN A 132 -21.77 -15.91 -1.42
C ASN A 132 -20.88 -14.69 -1.22
N VAL A 133 -20.25 -14.20 -2.29
CA VAL A 133 -19.37 -13.03 -2.25
C VAL A 133 -20.12 -11.74 -1.92
N LYS A 134 -21.45 -11.70 -2.15
CA LYS A 134 -22.26 -10.52 -1.83
C LYS A 134 -22.48 -10.32 -0.32
N ASP A 135 -22.24 -11.35 0.49
CA ASP A 135 -22.31 -11.22 1.93
C ASP A 135 -21.14 -10.36 2.44
N LEU A 136 -21.43 -9.34 3.23
CA LEU A 136 -20.43 -8.37 3.68
C LEU A 136 -19.19 -9.03 4.31
N ALA A 137 -19.40 -10.01 5.19
CA ALA A 137 -18.30 -10.71 5.84
C ALA A 137 -17.42 -11.49 4.84
N THR A 138 -18.05 -12.15 3.85
CA THR A 138 -17.35 -12.86 2.79
C THR A 138 -16.58 -11.88 1.90
N ALA A 139 -17.20 -10.77 1.51
CA ALA A 139 -16.57 -9.73 0.69
C ALA A 139 -15.33 -9.12 1.37
N LEU A 140 -15.41 -8.85 2.68
CA LEU A 140 -14.27 -8.35 3.46
C LEU A 140 -13.13 -9.37 3.53
N LYS A 141 -13.43 -10.66 3.74
CA LYS A 141 -12.41 -11.73 3.69
C LYS A 141 -11.74 -11.84 2.32
N ARG A 142 -12.47 -11.60 1.23
CA ARG A 142 -11.88 -11.55 -0.10
C ARG A 142 -10.99 -10.33 -0.31
N ASN A 143 -11.27 -9.22 0.35
CA ASN A 143 -10.37 -8.06 0.36
C ASN A 143 -9.10 -8.31 1.19
N GLU A 144 -9.18 -9.09 2.29
CA GLU A 144 -7.97 -9.57 2.97
C GLU A 144 -7.08 -10.38 2.01
N MET A 145 -7.66 -11.35 1.30
CA MET A 145 -6.94 -12.15 0.30
C MET A 145 -6.38 -11.27 -0.83
N ALA A 146 -7.13 -10.27 -1.31
CA ALA A 146 -6.60 -9.31 -2.29
C ALA A 146 -5.37 -8.60 -1.75
N GLY A 147 -5.40 -8.14 -0.50
CA GLY A 147 -4.24 -7.55 0.19
C GLY A 147 -3.03 -8.47 0.21
N ALA A 148 -3.23 -9.77 0.47
CA ALA A 148 -2.13 -10.76 0.47
C ALA A 148 -1.45 -10.88 -0.90
N PHE A 149 -2.18 -10.73 -2.00
CA PHE A 149 -1.65 -10.77 -3.37
C PHE A 149 -1.28 -9.38 -3.92
N TYR A 150 -1.47 -8.36 -3.12
CA TYR A 150 -1.16 -6.98 -3.49
C TYR A 150 0.07 -6.45 -2.76
N PHE A 151 0.09 -6.51 -1.43
CA PHE A 151 1.20 -6.00 -0.63
C PHE A 151 2.47 -6.84 -0.74
N THR A 152 2.34 -8.15 -0.95
CA THR A 152 3.47 -9.07 -1.03
C THR A 152 4.27 -8.99 -2.33
N VAL A 153 3.72 -8.39 -3.38
CA VAL A 153 4.47 -8.16 -4.62
C VAL A 153 5.46 -7.02 -4.41
N PRO A 154 6.74 -7.17 -4.78
CA PRO A 154 7.72 -6.09 -4.69
C PRO A 154 7.31 -4.79 -5.41
N GLY A 155 7.76 -3.66 -4.88
CA GLY A 155 7.48 -2.33 -5.39
C GLY A 155 6.38 -1.58 -4.64
N PRO A 156 6.25 -0.26 -4.91
CA PRO A 156 5.35 0.64 -4.21
C PRO A 156 3.87 0.35 -4.52
N LYS A 157 3.01 0.70 -3.56
CA LYS A 157 1.56 0.49 -3.63
C LYS A 157 0.81 1.73 -3.18
N MET A 158 -0.34 1.98 -3.79
CA MET A 158 -1.26 3.03 -3.36
C MET A 158 -2.51 2.41 -2.74
N ILE A 159 -2.82 2.79 -1.50
CA ILE A 159 -4.11 2.48 -0.86
C ILE A 159 -4.99 3.70 -1.02
N TRP A 160 -6.19 3.52 -1.58
CA TRP A 160 -7.16 4.59 -1.66
C TRP A 160 -7.97 4.68 -0.36
N GLN A 161 -8.44 5.88 0.00
CA GLN A 161 -9.08 6.18 1.30
C GLN A 161 -10.15 5.15 1.67
N PHE A 162 -10.12 4.66 2.90
CA PHE A 162 -11.01 3.65 3.47
C PHE A 162 -11.01 2.28 2.77
N GLY A 163 -10.15 2.03 1.77
CA GLY A 163 -9.97 0.72 1.16
C GLY A 163 -9.57 -0.33 2.20
N GLU A 164 -8.75 0.07 3.18
CA GLU A 164 -8.32 -0.72 4.34
C GLU A 164 -9.46 -1.10 5.30
N LEU A 165 -10.60 -0.41 5.21
CA LEU A 165 -11.83 -0.69 5.95
C LEU A 165 -12.93 -1.28 5.06
N GLY A 166 -12.61 -1.60 3.80
CA GLY A 166 -13.56 -2.15 2.85
C GLY A 166 -14.66 -1.15 2.49
N TYR A 167 -14.27 0.01 1.95
CA TYR A 167 -15.20 1.06 1.55
C TYR A 167 -16.13 0.60 0.42
N ASP A 168 -17.43 0.62 0.67
CA ASP A 168 -18.46 0.06 -0.21
C ASP A 168 -19.42 1.09 -0.83
N VAL A 169 -19.10 2.38 -0.68
CA VAL A 169 -19.84 3.45 -1.35
C VAL A 169 -19.38 3.56 -2.80
N SER A 170 -20.32 3.46 -3.76
CA SER A 170 -20.02 3.57 -5.19
C SER A 170 -19.34 4.89 -5.53
N ILE A 171 -18.46 4.84 -6.53
CA ILE A 171 -17.86 6.06 -7.10
C ILE A 171 -18.91 7.01 -7.68
N ASN A 172 -20.10 6.50 -8.02
CA ASN A 172 -21.18 7.30 -8.57
C ASN A 172 -22.13 7.89 -7.49
N ASP A 173 -21.90 7.63 -6.21
CA ASP A 173 -22.72 8.11 -5.11
C ASP A 173 -21.98 9.18 -4.28
N PRO A 174 -22.56 10.39 -4.07
CA PRO A 174 -23.79 10.91 -4.66
C PRO A 174 -23.65 11.31 -6.15
N CYS A 175 -22.46 11.49 -6.63
CA CYS A 175 -22.11 11.64 -8.04
C CYS A 175 -20.62 11.30 -8.25
N ARG A 176 -20.20 11.02 -9.51
CA ARG A 176 -18.83 10.57 -9.82
C ARG A 176 -17.75 11.55 -9.33
N VAL A 177 -17.96 12.83 -9.47
CA VAL A 177 -16.99 13.90 -9.10
C VAL A 177 -17.30 14.58 -7.77
N CYS A 178 -18.31 14.10 -7.03
CA CYS A 178 -18.66 14.62 -5.72
C CYS A 178 -17.72 14.09 -4.62
N ASN A 179 -17.61 14.85 -3.52
CA ASN A 179 -16.97 14.37 -2.31
C ASN A 179 -17.65 13.10 -1.81
N LYS A 180 -16.86 12.09 -1.46
CA LYS A 180 -17.37 10.81 -0.95
C LYS A 180 -17.61 10.90 0.55
N PRO A 181 -18.64 10.19 1.07
CA PRO A 181 -18.90 10.14 2.50
C PRO A 181 -17.67 9.64 3.28
N ILE A 182 -17.37 10.32 4.37
CA ILE A 182 -16.34 9.89 5.33
C ILE A 182 -16.93 8.80 6.21
N LYS A 183 -16.20 7.70 6.41
CA LYS A 183 -16.68 6.46 7.04
C LYS A 183 -15.77 5.99 8.19
N TRP A 184 -15.39 6.90 9.12
CA TRP A 184 -14.60 6.54 10.28
C TRP A 184 -15.28 5.51 11.20
N GLU A 185 -16.62 5.48 11.22
CA GLU A 185 -17.39 4.51 11.96
C GLU A 185 -17.13 3.06 11.54
N TYR A 186 -16.65 2.82 10.31
CA TYR A 186 -16.29 1.49 9.81
C TYR A 186 -15.21 0.82 10.67
N PHE A 187 -14.31 1.60 11.28
CA PHE A 187 -13.29 1.09 12.17
C PHE A 187 -13.86 0.39 13.42
N ASN A 188 -15.08 0.73 13.82
CA ASN A 188 -15.77 0.14 14.97
C ASN A 188 -16.56 -1.15 14.60
N GLU A 189 -16.66 -1.50 13.32
CA GLU A 189 -17.33 -2.72 12.86
C GLU A 189 -16.33 -3.90 12.89
N PRO A 190 -16.59 -4.99 13.65
CA PRO A 190 -15.59 -6.05 13.89
C PRO A 190 -14.99 -6.66 12.61
N ASN A 191 -15.82 -6.93 11.58
CA ASN A 191 -15.34 -7.53 10.34
C ASN A 191 -14.48 -6.56 9.50
N ARG A 192 -14.79 -5.26 9.52
CA ARG A 192 -14.00 -4.23 8.84
C ARG A 192 -12.68 -3.98 9.57
N LYS A 193 -12.74 -3.95 10.90
CA LYS A 193 -11.53 -3.88 11.71
C LYS A 193 -10.62 -5.09 11.50
N ALA A 194 -11.16 -6.30 11.33
CA ALA A 194 -10.39 -7.49 11.00
C ALA A 194 -9.64 -7.36 9.66
N LEU A 195 -10.28 -6.77 8.63
CA LEU A 195 -9.62 -6.44 7.37
C LEU A 195 -8.46 -5.45 7.59
N TYR A 196 -8.72 -4.38 8.35
CA TYR A 196 -7.71 -3.38 8.70
C TYR A 196 -6.50 -4.02 9.40
N ASP A 197 -6.77 -4.87 10.41
CA ASP A 197 -5.72 -5.55 11.19
C ASP A 197 -4.91 -6.51 10.29
N ALA A 198 -5.57 -7.23 9.38
CA ALA A 198 -4.91 -8.12 8.43
C ALA A 198 -4.00 -7.34 7.46
N TRP A 199 -4.48 -6.23 6.88
CA TRP A 199 -3.66 -5.38 6.01
C TRP A 199 -2.51 -4.72 6.78
N THR A 200 -2.75 -4.29 8.02
CA THR A 200 -1.70 -3.78 8.91
C THR A 200 -0.59 -4.82 9.12
N LYS A 201 -0.94 -6.10 9.38
CA LYS A 201 0.06 -7.17 9.53
C LYS A 201 0.84 -7.38 8.21
N MET A 202 0.19 -7.38 7.06
CA MET A 202 0.84 -7.51 5.75
C MET A 202 1.78 -6.35 5.44
N LEU A 203 1.39 -5.12 5.79
CA LEU A 203 2.23 -3.93 5.61
C LEU A 203 3.45 -3.97 6.53
N LYS A 204 3.30 -4.43 7.79
CA LYS A 204 4.43 -4.64 8.69
C LYS A 204 5.39 -5.72 8.18
N LEU A 205 4.86 -6.82 7.63
CA LEU A 205 5.68 -7.84 6.98
C LEU A 205 6.49 -7.22 5.84
N LYS A 206 5.84 -6.40 4.98
CA LYS A 206 6.50 -5.73 3.85
C LYS A 206 7.56 -4.72 4.29
N ASP A 207 7.32 -4.00 5.36
CA ASP A 207 8.23 -2.97 5.89
C ASP A 207 9.46 -3.59 6.58
N GLN A 208 9.28 -4.70 7.30
CA GLN A 208 10.32 -5.26 8.14
C GLN A 208 11.14 -6.38 7.48
N LEU A 209 10.66 -6.96 6.39
CA LEU A 209 11.34 -8.10 5.74
C LEU A 209 11.87 -7.72 4.35
N SER A 210 13.18 -7.78 4.18
CA SER A 210 13.89 -7.48 2.91
C SER A 210 13.41 -8.32 1.71
N ILE A 211 12.87 -9.50 1.95
CA ILE A 211 12.35 -10.37 0.90
C ILE A 211 11.25 -9.71 0.05
N PHE A 212 10.51 -8.73 0.59
CA PHE A 212 9.48 -8.00 -0.18
C PHE A 212 10.05 -6.89 -1.06
N GLU A 213 11.37 -6.68 -1.05
CA GLU A 213 12.10 -5.80 -1.96
C GLU A 213 12.92 -6.58 -3.00
N THR A 214 12.83 -7.91 -2.97
CA THR A 214 13.59 -8.78 -3.88
C THR A 214 13.25 -8.56 -5.35
N ASP A 215 14.23 -8.81 -6.22
CA ASP A 215 14.05 -8.95 -7.67
C ASP A 215 13.83 -10.42 -8.12
N ASP A 216 13.91 -11.38 -7.17
CA ASP A 216 13.72 -12.82 -7.44
C ASP A 216 12.33 -13.27 -6.99
N PHE A 217 11.34 -13.02 -7.83
CA PHE A 217 9.97 -13.43 -7.57
C PHE A 217 9.21 -13.84 -8.83
N THR A 218 8.20 -14.68 -8.64
CA THR A 218 7.33 -15.17 -9.72
C THR A 218 5.86 -15.01 -9.35
N LEU A 219 5.03 -14.67 -10.34
CA LEU A 219 3.59 -14.56 -10.22
C LEU A 219 2.90 -15.59 -11.12
N ASP A 220 2.20 -16.55 -10.52
CA ASP A 220 1.27 -17.46 -11.19
C ASP A 220 -0.16 -17.03 -10.82
N VAL A 221 -0.64 -15.98 -11.49
CA VAL A 221 -1.89 -15.28 -11.14
C VAL A 221 -2.87 -15.17 -12.31
N ALA A 222 -2.56 -15.83 -13.44
CA ALA A 222 -3.36 -15.79 -14.66
C ALA A 222 -4.41 -16.92 -14.76
N ALA A 223 -4.36 -17.91 -13.86
CA ALA A 223 -5.21 -19.09 -13.96
C ALA A 223 -6.70 -18.75 -13.96
N THR A 224 -7.45 -19.35 -14.90
CA THR A 224 -8.90 -19.17 -15.05
C THR A 224 -9.72 -19.97 -14.03
N THR A 225 -9.07 -20.79 -13.21
CA THR A 225 -9.67 -21.47 -12.06
C THR A 225 -9.86 -20.57 -10.83
N GLY A 226 -9.18 -19.42 -10.81
CA GLY A 226 -9.10 -18.54 -9.65
C GLY A 226 -8.02 -18.91 -8.63
N LEU A 227 -7.33 -20.03 -8.80
CA LEU A 227 -6.14 -20.35 -8.00
C LEU A 227 -4.99 -19.43 -8.39
N LYS A 228 -4.32 -18.88 -7.39
CA LYS A 228 -3.21 -17.96 -7.61
C LYS A 228 -2.06 -18.24 -6.65
N LYS A 229 -0.84 -18.01 -7.13
CA LYS A 229 0.38 -18.23 -6.35
C LYS A 229 1.42 -17.15 -6.65
N ILE A 230 2.14 -16.75 -5.60
CA ILE A 230 3.32 -15.88 -5.70
C ILE A 230 4.45 -16.56 -4.92
N GLN A 231 5.65 -16.52 -5.46
CA GLN A 231 6.85 -17.02 -4.79
C GLN A 231 7.92 -15.94 -4.82
N LEU A 232 8.57 -15.72 -3.66
CA LEU A 232 9.68 -14.78 -3.50
C LEU A 232 10.89 -15.52 -2.93
N ARG A 233 12.08 -15.02 -3.26
CA ARG A 233 13.34 -15.46 -2.69
C ARG A 233 14.20 -14.26 -2.33
N ASP A 234 14.69 -14.23 -1.10
CA ASP A 234 15.74 -13.30 -0.69
C ASP A 234 17.11 -13.93 -0.93
N LYS A 235 17.94 -13.27 -1.74
CA LYS A 235 19.30 -13.71 -2.09
C LYS A 235 20.38 -13.08 -1.20
N SER A 236 19.99 -12.27 -0.22
CA SER A 236 20.93 -11.63 0.70
C SER A 236 21.66 -12.68 1.57
N GLN A 237 22.77 -12.27 2.17
CA GLN A 237 23.46 -13.13 3.14
C GLN A 237 22.71 -13.13 4.46
N ASN A 238 22.25 -14.30 4.93
CA ASN A 238 21.51 -14.49 6.17
C ASN A 238 20.19 -13.69 6.25
N PRO A 239 19.27 -13.89 5.29
CA PRO A 239 17.97 -13.24 5.34
C PRO A 239 17.13 -13.76 6.52
N ASP A 240 16.27 -12.91 7.08
CA ASP A 240 15.31 -13.33 8.10
C ASP A 240 14.38 -14.43 7.59
N VAL A 241 13.94 -14.29 6.32
CA VAL A 241 13.16 -15.29 5.59
C VAL A 241 13.71 -15.45 4.19
N GLU A 242 14.25 -16.64 3.88
CA GLU A 242 14.84 -16.91 2.56
C GLU A 242 13.79 -17.10 1.45
N TYR A 243 12.65 -17.72 1.79
CA TYR A 243 11.59 -18.02 0.82
C TYR A 243 10.22 -17.67 1.37
N ILE A 244 9.37 -17.08 0.54
CA ILE A 244 7.93 -16.92 0.78
C ILE A 244 7.15 -17.57 -0.37
N THR A 245 6.08 -18.29 -0.02
CA THR A 245 5.09 -18.81 -0.96
C THR A 245 3.70 -18.34 -0.53
N ILE A 246 3.04 -17.55 -1.38
CA ILE A 246 1.68 -17.08 -1.18
C ILE A 246 0.74 -17.91 -2.03
N LEU A 247 -0.31 -18.44 -1.44
CA LEU A 247 -1.33 -19.25 -2.09
C LEU A 247 -2.69 -18.61 -1.85
N GLY A 248 -3.59 -18.65 -2.86
CA GLY A 248 -4.94 -18.13 -2.71
C GLY A 248 -5.95 -18.79 -3.66
N ASN A 249 -7.16 -18.96 -3.15
CA ASN A 249 -8.29 -19.43 -3.92
C ASN A 249 -9.31 -18.31 -4.13
N PHE A 250 -9.18 -17.59 -5.25
CA PHE A 250 -10.12 -16.54 -5.67
C PHE A 250 -11.41 -17.12 -6.31
N GLY A 251 -11.52 -18.43 -6.48
CA GLY A 251 -12.75 -19.10 -6.89
C GLY A 251 -13.84 -19.03 -5.81
N VAL A 252 -14.98 -19.66 -6.10
CA VAL A 252 -16.13 -19.73 -5.20
C VAL A 252 -16.43 -21.17 -4.72
N THR A 253 -15.54 -22.10 -5.01
CA THR A 253 -15.58 -23.51 -4.56
C THR A 253 -14.23 -23.90 -3.99
N THR A 254 -14.21 -24.93 -3.14
CA THR A 254 -12.95 -25.51 -2.64
C THR A 254 -12.12 -26.09 -3.79
N GLN A 255 -10.84 -25.78 -3.83
CA GLN A 255 -9.91 -26.23 -4.87
C GLN A 255 -8.57 -26.63 -4.25
N SER A 256 -7.80 -27.46 -4.96
CA SER A 256 -6.45 -27.85 -4.55
C SER A 256 -5.41 -27.15 -5.44
N ILE A 257 -4.40 -26.55 -4.81
CA ILE A 257 -3.27 -25.89 -5.48
C ILE A 257 -1.97 -26.64 -5.20
N THR A 258 -1.14 -26.78 -6.22
CA THR A 258 0.24 -27.30 -6.05
C THR A 258 1.16 -26.12 -5.65
N PRO A 259 1.64 -26.09 -4.40
CA PRO A 259 2.39 -24.93 -3.88
C PRO A 259 3.76 -24.79 -4.53
N ASN A 260 4.43 -25.90 -4.85
CA ASN A 260 5.82 -25.94 -5.32
C ASN A 260 6.74 -25.14 -4.37
N PHE A 261 6.69 -25.46 -3.08
CA PHE A 261 7.58 -24.82 -2.10
C PHE A 261 9.06 -24.90 -2.55
N GLN A 262 9.82 -23.86 -2.27
CA GLN A 262 11.21 -23.77 -2.75
C GLN A 262 12.16 -24.70 -1.99
N LYS A 263 11.78 -25.21 -0.81
CA LYS A 263 12.52 -26.23 -0.05
C LYS A 263 11.58 -27.11 0.79
N THR A 264 12.06 -28.28 1.20
CA THR A 264 11.43 -29.11 2.25
C THR A 264 11.74 -28.56 3.64
N GLY A 265 11.02 -29.01 4.66
CA GLY A 265 11.20 -28.61 6.05
C GLY A 265 9.99 -27.88 6.63
N THR A 266 10.19 -27.19 7.73
CA THR A 266 9.12 -26.43 8.40
C THR A 266 8.88 -25.11 7.70
N TRP A 267 7.61 -24.81 7.45
CA TRP A 267 7.12 -23.54 6.93
C TRP A 267 6.09 -22.95 7.91
N TYR A 268 6.03 -21.64 7.98
CA TYR A 268 5.20 -20.90 8.92
C TYR A 268 4.20 -20.03 8.17
N ASP A 269 2.92 -20.13 8.48
CA ASP A 269 1.92 -19.18 8.00
C ASP A 269 2.11 -17.84 8.74
N LEU A 270 2.65 -16.86 8.04
CA LEU A 270 3.02 -15.56 8.61
C LEU A 270 1.81 -14.73 9.08
N MET A 271 0.59 -15.14 8.72
CA MET A 271 -0.62 -14.48 9.21
C MET A 271 -1.12 -15.07 10.54
N THR A 272 -0.87 -16.35 10.82
CA THR A 272 -1.44 -17.06 11.99
C THR A 272 -0.38 -17.65 12.91
N ASP A 273 0.88 -17.61 12.52
CA ASP A 273 2.04 -18.21 13.17
C ASP A 273 2.00 -19.76 13.26
N ALA A 274 0.99 -20.38 12.62
CA ALA A 274 0.89 -21.83 12.52
C ALA A 274 1.97 -22.40 11.60
N SER A 275 2.51 -23.58 11.93
CA SER A 275 3.54 -24.22 11.12
C SER A 275 3.01 -25.47 10.40
N ILE A 276 3.62 -25.78 9.26
CA ILE A 276 3.45 -27.03 8.52
C ILE A 276 4.80 -27.66 8.23
N ASN A 277 4.84 -28.99 8.18
CA ASN A 277 6.05 -29.71 7.73
C ASN A 277 5.88 -30.14 6.26
N VAL A 278 6.69 -29.55 5.40
CA VAL A 278 6.71 -29.82 3.95
C VAL A 278 7.73 -30.92 3.68
N SER A 279 7.27 -32.17 3.57
CA SER A 279 8.08 -33.33 3.17
C SER A 279 8.11 -33.50 1.64
N ASN A 280 7.11 -33.03 0.93
CA ASN A 280 7.03 -32.98 -0.54
C ASN A 280 6.61 -31.58 -0.97
N VAL A 281 7.50 -30.89 -1.66
CA VAL A 281 7.29 -29.48 -2.09
C VAL A 281 6.11 -29.29 -3.02
N SER A 282 5.69 -30.34 -3.73
CA SER A 282 4.59 -30.32 -4.69
C SER A 282 3.31 -31.00 -4.16
N ALA A 283 3.26 -31.36 -2.87
CA ALA A 283 2.03 -31.94 -2.30
C ALA A 283 0.89 -30.91 -2.38
N PRO A 284 -0.26 -31.27 -3.00
CA PRO A 284 -1.37 -30.34 -3.14
C PRO A 284 -1.91 -29.88 -1.78
N ILE A 285 -2.27 -28.59 -1.70
CA ILE A 285 -2.93 -27.99 -0.54
C ILE A 285 -4.36 -27.63 -0.95
N SER A 286 -5.34 -28.10 -0.15
CA SER A 286 -6.74 -27.73 -0.34
C SER A 286 -7.01 -26.35 0.26
N LEU A 287 -7.62 -25.46 -0.50
CA LEU A 287 -8.02 -24.13 -0.08
C LEU A 287 -9.54 -23.98 -0.24
N ALA A 288 -10.21 -23.55 0.81
CA ALA A 288 -11.59 -23.14 0.75
C ALA A 288 -11.74 -21.87 -0.13
N PRO A 289 -12.94 -21.56 -0.65
CA PRO A 289 -13.14 -20.33 -1.40
C PRO A 289 -12.84 -19.08 -0.53
N GLY A 290 -12.05 -18.15 -1.04
CA GLY A 290 -11.60 -16.97 -0.31
C GLY A 290 -10.46 -17.22 0.68
N GLU A 291 -9.96 -18.45 0.79
CA GLU A 291 -8.80 -18.76 1.65
C GLU A 291 -7.49 -18.37 0.98
N TYR A 292 -6.58 -17.83 1.78
CA TYR A 292 -5.21 -17.53 1.38
C TYR A 292 -4.23 -17.95 2.48
N LYS A 293 -2.97 -18.13 2.10
CA LYS A 293 -1.84 -18.42 2.98
C LYS A 293 -0.62 -17.62 2.55
N ILE A 294 0.13 -17.11 3.52
CA ILE A 294 1.45 -16.51 3.31
C ILE A 294 2.45 -17.36 4.10
N TYR A 295 3.09 -18.31 3.42
CA TYR A 295 4.06 -19.20 4.06
C TYR A 295 5.47 -18.64 3.93
N GLY A 296 6.15 -18.46 5.07
CA GLY A 296 7.58 -18.15 5.15
C GLY A 296 8.40 -19.37 5.54
N SER A 297 9.61 -19.47 5.02
CA SER A 297 10.55 -20.57 5.32
C SER A 297 11.19 -20.49 6.70
N SER A 298 10.97 -19.41 7.43
CA SER A 298 11.42 -19.18 8.80
C SER A 298 10.27 -18.55 9.61
N GLN A 299 10.30 -18.74 10.91
CA GLN A 299 9.38 -18.01 11.82
C GLN A 299 9.82 -16.55 11.89
N VAL A 300 8.86 -15.65 11.80
CA VAL A 300 9.07 -14.22 11.88
C VAL A 300 8.47 -13.70 13.18
N THR A 301 9.26 -12.97 13.94
CA THR A 301 8.74 -12.13 15.01
C THR A 301 8.75 -10.70 14.49
N LEU A 302 7.57 -10.22 14.09
CA LEU A 302 7.45 -8.80 13.74
C LEU A 302 7.75 -7.99 15.00
N SER A 303 8.66 -7.03 14.89
CA SER A 303 8.77 -6.05 15.96
C SER A 303 7.39 -5.44 16.13
N SER A 304 6.89 -5.47 17.34
CA SER A 304 5.95 -4.45 17.69
C SER A 304 6.75 -3.15 17.62
N ASP A 305 6.83 -2.52 16.46
CA ASP A 305 6.64 -1.09 16.45
C ASP A 305 5.21 -0.91 16.97
N ILE A 306 5.08 -1.12 18.24
CA ILE A 306 4.35 -0.18 19.01
C ILE A 306 4.99 1.12 18.51
N PHE A 307 4.30 1.85 17.59
CA PHE A 307 3.97 3.20 18.04
C PHE A 307 3.46 2.97 19.44
N VAL A 308 4.37 2.88 20.40
CA VAL A 308 4.07 3.23 21.74
C VAL A 308 3.54 4.61 21.54
N ASN A 309 2.21 4.70 21.53
CA ASN A 309 1.55 5.81 22.08
C ASN A 309 1.88 5.74 23.60
N GLU A 310 3.15 5.66 23.93
CA GLU A 310 3.69 6.38 25.05
C GLU A 310 3.35 7.79 24.61
N GLN A 311 2.25 8.27 25.17
CA GLN A 311 2.02 9.69 25.25
C GLN A 311 3.31 10.22 25.85
N PHE A 312 4.29 10.54 24.95
CA PHE A 312 5.59 11.05 25.35
C PHE A 312 5.36 12.23 26.25
N SER A 313 4.20 12.89 26.10
CA SER A 313 4.05 14.12 26.82
C SER A 313 2.60 14.56 26.94
N THR A 314 2.20 14.80 28.17
CA THR A 314 1.14 15.75 28.41
C THR A 314 1.63 17.14 28.03
N LEU A 315 0.93 17.77 27.09
CA LEU A 315 1.19 19.16 26.68
C LEU A 315 0.36 20.10 27.55
N PHE A 316 0.99 20.95 28.33
CA PHE A 316 0.28 21.89 29.21
C PHE A 316 1.04 23.20 29.48
N PRO A 317 0.34 24.35 29.65
CA PRO A 317 -1.06 24.51 29.31
C PRO A 317 -1.30 24.42 27.80
N ASN A 318 -2.42 23.83 27.41
CA ASN A 318 -2.91 23.86 26.04
C ASN A 318 -4.43 24.02 26.11
N PRO A 319 -5.02 25.17 25.75
CA PRO A 319 -4.38 26.35 25.12
C PRO A 319 -3.30 27.04 25.94
N SER A 320 -2.32 27.62 25.26
CA SER A 320 -1.14 28.29 25.82
C SER A 320 -1.21 29.81 25.68
N THR A 321 -0.77 30.54 26.69
CA THR A 321 -0.67 31.99 26.73
C THR A 321 0.76 32.45 26.94
N GLY A 322 1.68 32.06 26.07
CA GLY A 322 3.08 32.50 26.10
C GLY A 322 4.12 31.40 26.36
N TYR A 323 3.75 30.26 26.92
CA TYR A 323 4.62 29.09 27.02
C TYR A 323 3.82 27.81 27.18
N PHE A 324 4.44 26.68 26.82
CA PHE A 324 3.95 25.34 27.17
C PHE A 324 5.08 24.50 27.78
N ARG A 325 4.72 23.39 28.37
CA ARG A 325 5.62 22.32 28.83
C ARG A 325 5.25 21.01 28.18
N VAL A 326 6.24 20.14 28.10
CA VAL A 326 6.10 18.76 27.67
C VAL A 326 6.34 17.91 28.92
N GLY A 327 5.42 17.05 29.30
CA GLY A 327 5.42 16.34 30.58
C GLY A 327 6.52 15.28 30.75
N ASN A 328 7.45 15.14 29.79
CA ASN A 328 8.58 14.24 29.81
C ASN A 328 9.87 14.95 29.34
N GLU A 329 11.01 14.28 29.50
CA GLU A 329 12.27 14.71 28.90
C GLU A 329 12.22 14.60 27.39
N VAL A 330 12.69 15.64 26.69
CA VAL A 330 12.69 15.70 25.21
C VAL A 330 13.99 16.36 24.71
N ASP A 331 14.42 15.97 23.51
CA ASP A 331 15.67 16.44 22.92
C ASP A 331 15.44 17.58 21.94
N LYS A 332 14.23 17.64 21.34
CA LYS A 332 13.90 18.65 20.34
C LYS A 332 12.39 18.85 20.26
N VAL A 333 12.00 20.12 20.06
CA VAL A 333 10.62 20.49 19.76
C VAL A 333 10.60 21.44 18.56
N GLU A 334 9.80 21.09 17.55
CA GLU A 334 9.56 21.93 16.38
C GLU A 334 8.10 22.35 16.33
N ILE A 335 7.85 23.61 15.99
CA ILE A 335 6.51 24.20 15.88
C ILE A 335 6.24 24.55 14.42
N TYR A 336 5.13 24.07 13.90
CA TYR A 336 4.69 24.29 12.53
C TYR A 336 3.34 25.00 12.51
N ASP A 337 3.15 25.91 11.56
CA ASP A 337 1.83 26.50 11.30
C ASP A 337 0.92 25.51 10.53
N VAL A 338 -0.33 25.93 10.31
CA VAL A 338 -1.32 25.10 9.59
C VAL A 338 -0.99 24.84 8.11
N LEU A 339 0.00 25.57 7.56
CA LEU A 339 0.53 25.37 6.21
C LEU A 339 1.77 24.45 6.19
N GLY A 340 2.15 23.88 7.34
CA GLY A 340 3.31 23.02 7.47
C GLY A 340 4.67 23.76 7.50
N ARG A 341 4.69 25.08 7.60
CA ARG A 341 5.94 25.85 7.69
C ARG A 341 6.43 25.82 9.13
N LYS A 342 7.71 25.47 9.34
CA LYS A 342 8.36 25.52 10.64
C LYS A 342 8.51 26.99 11.08
N VAL A 343 7.88 27.35 12.19
CA VAL A 343 7.85 28.72 12.72
C VAL A 343 8.76 28.93 13.94
N LYS A 344 9.02 27.86 14.69
CA LYS A 344 9.94 27.89 15.83
C LYS A 344 10.52 26.50 16.08
N HIS A 345 11.70 26.40 16.67
CA HIS A 345 12.27 25.13 17.13
C HIS A 345 13.12 25.34 18.39
N PHE A 346 13.24 24.27 19.16
CA PHE A 346 14.09 24.17 20.34
C PHE A 346 14.87 22.86 20.22
N GLU A 347 16.18 22.89 20.51
CA GLU A 347 17.05 21.72 20.42
C GLU A 347 18.01 21.72 21.62
N GLY A 348 18.09 20.59 22.34
CA GLY A 348 18.84 20.37 23.57
C GLY A 348 18.14 19.41 24.51
N ASP A 349 18.79 19.05 25.62
CA ASP A 349 18.22 18.17 26.64
C ASP A 349 17.26 18.96 27.55
N PHE A 350 15.97 18.81 27.33
CA PHE A 350 14.93 19.50 28.09
C PHE A 350 14.27 18.53 29.06
N ASN A 351 14.22 18.90 30.34
CA ASN A 351 13.47 18.15 31.34
C ASN A 351 11.96 18.49 31.32
N ALA A 352 11.14 17.72 32.03
CA ALA A 352 9.68 17.86 32.07
C ALA A 352 9.20 19.24 32.60
N ASP A 353 10.03 19.97 33.32
CA ASP A 353 9.71 21.30 33.85
C ASP A 353 10.08 22.45 32.92
N HIS A 354 10.75 22.15 31.80
CA HIS A 354 11.18 23.17 30.86
C HIS A 354 9.99 23.91 30.23
N ARG A 355 10.10 25.24 30.17
CA ARG A 355 9.07 26.10 29.55
C ARG A 355 9.51 26.50 28.16
N PHE A 356 8.80 26.00 27.16
CA PHE A 356 9.01 26.36 25.79
C PHE A 356 8.28 27.68 25.48
N ASP A 357 9.02 28.75 25.29
CA ASP A 357 8.46 30.09 25.07
C ASP A 357 7.79 30.22 23.70
N THR A 358 6.54 30.66 23.70
CA THR A 358 5.70 30.88 22.52
C THR A 358 5.15 32.31 22.46
N SER A 359 5.68 33.24 23.26
CA SER A 359 5.19 34.62 23.36
C SER A 359 5.23 35.41 22.05
N GLU A 360 6.07 35.01 21.10
CA GLU A 360 6.20 35.61 19.77
C GLU A 360 5.22 35.04 18.74
N LEU A 361 4.54 33.93 19.06
CA LEU A 361 3.60 33.29 18.15
C LEU A 361 2.22 33.97 18.25
N LYS A 362 1.58 34.15 17.10
CA LYS A 362 0.22 34.72 17.06
C LYS A 362 -0.80 33.72 17.53
N PRO A 363 -1.93 34.15 18.10
CA PRO A 363 -3.05 33.29 18.41
C PRO A 363 -3.51 32.49 17.18
N ALA A 364 -3.33 31.18 17.24
CA ALA A 364 -3.68 30.23 16.18
C ALA A 364 -3.52 28.79 16.65
N LEU A 365 -3.94 27.83 15.81
CA LEU A 365 -3.58 26.41 15.92
C LEU A 365 -2.21 26.17 15.28
N TYR A 366 -1.36 25.45 15.97
CA TYR A 366 -0.04 25.01 15.53
C TYR A 366 0.09 23.49 15.68
N TRP A 367 1.03 22.91 14.95
CA TRP A 367 1.46 21.53 15.13
C TRP A 367 2.83 21.50 15.77
N LEU A 368 2.97 20.75 16.84
CA LEU A 368 4.24 20.44 17.47
C LEU A 368 4.75 19.10 16.95
N LYS A 369 6.03 19.02 16.68
CA LYS A 369 6.75 17.77 16.54
C LYS A 369 7.78 17.68 17.64
N ILE A 370 7.63 16.69 18.51
CA ILE A 370 8.41 16.51 19.74
C ILE A 370 9.26 15.27 19.53
N TYR A 371 10.53 15.34 19.87
CA TYR A 371 11.50 14.27 19.66
C TYR A 371 12.15 13.86 20.98
N LYS A 372 12.37 12.55 21.15
CA LYS A 372 13.20 11.96 22.19
C LYS A 372 13.95 10.77 21.59
N ASP A 373 15.27 10.76 21.69
CA ASP A 373 16.15 9.77 21.07
C ASP A 373 15.87 9.65 19.55
N GLN A 374 15.45 8.48 19.07
CA GLN A 374 15.06 8.25 17.67
C GLN A 374 13.54 8.32 17.42
N ALA A 375 12.75 8.59 18.47
CA ALA A 375 11.29 8.67 18.36
C ALA A 375 10.79 10.10 18.19
N SER A 376 9.65 10.29 17.51
CA SER A 376 8.99 11.59 17.43
C SER A 376 7.47 11.46 17.55
N GLU A 377 6.84 12.47 18.15
CA GLU A 377 5.40 12.58 18.32
C GLU A 377 4.89 13.91 17.78
N SER A 378 3.69 13.93 17.19
CA SER A 378 3.03 15.16 16.74
C SER A 378 1.84 15.48 17.63
N ARG A 379 1.72 16.75 18.06
CA ARG A 379 0.64 17.26 18.92
C ARG A 379 0.10 18.58 18.41
N GLN A 380 -1.15 18.85 18.74
CA GLN A 380 -1.75 20.17 18.48
C GLN A 380 -1.46 21.11 19.66
N LEU A 381 -1.03 22.33 19.33
CA LEU A 381 -0.87 23.44 20.29
C LEU A 381 -1.78 24.60 19.87
N ILE A 382 -2.62 25.04 20.78
CA ILE A 382 -3.46 26.23 20.59
C ILE A 382 -2.81 27.39 21.35
N ILE A 383 -2.47 28.48 20.63
CA ILE A 383 -2.00 29.72 21.21
C ILE A 383 -3.17 30.69 21.30
N GLN A 384 -3.34 31.32 22.48
CA GLN A 384 -4.36 32.35 22.76
C GLN A 384 -3.74 33.70 23.05
#